data_d467f0d18217994d151599e5eaa79a05
#
_entry.id   d467f0d18217994d151599e5eaa79a05
#
_cell.length_a   1.000
_cell.length_b   1.000
_cell.length_c   1.000
_cell.angle_alpha   90.00
_cell.angle_beta   90.00
_cell.angle_gamma   90.00
#
_symmetry.space_group_name_H-M   'P 1'
#
loop_
_entity.id
_entity.type
_entity.pdbx_description
1 polymer ?
#
loop_
_entity_poly.entity_id
_entity_poly.type
_entity_poly.pdbx_seq_one_letter_code
_entity_poly.pdbx_strand_id
1 'polypeptide(L)'
;MSDKKVIGILGGMGPLATADLFQKITLHTAASCDQDHPRVCIDSNTNISDRTAALLHGGADPVPEMVKSAQRLESIGADLLIMPCNTAHNFYDAVASSVSIPVLHMIAITRDALKSRGVKCAGLLATDGTVQTGIYQRTFEGSGVELLTPDNTEDQSAVMDIIYNGVKAGDLTHDATAFRAACEHLLARGAEVLILGCTELPPAFDIYHLDYPNIDPTLELALAAVRAAGCKTK
;
A
#
# COMPACT_ATOMS: atom_id res chain seq x y z
N MET A 1 -10.94 28.19 12.62
CA MET A 1 -9.99 27.20 12.03
C MET A 1 -10.82 25.92 11.89
N SER A 2 -10.95 25.33 10.69
CA SER A 2 -11.59 24.02 10.61
C SER A 2 -10.73 23.04 11.42
N ASP A 3 -11.34 22.28 12.33
CA ASP A 3 -10.65 21.25 13.10
C ASP A 3 -10.16 20.18 12.12
N LYS A 4 -8.88 20.27 11.74
CA LYS A 4 -8.24 19.23 10.92
C LYS A 4 -8.13 17.98 11.76
N LYS A 5 -8.51 16.84 11.17
CA LYS A 5 -8.37 15.54 11.81
C LYS A 5 -6.90 15.11 11.86
N VAL A 6 -6.55 14.38 12.89
CA VAL A 6 -5.23 13.79 13.10
C VAL A 6 -5.16 12.43 12.40
N ILE A 7 -4.17 12.25 11.53
CA ILE A 7 -3.94 10.98 10.83
C ILE A 7 -3.02 10.10 11.69
N GLY A 8 -3.44 8.86 11.97
CA GLY A 8 -2.60 7.84 12.57
C GLY A 8 -2.05 6.88 11.52
N ILE A 9 -0.73 6.72 11.43
CA ILE A 9 -0.08 5.74 10.55
C ILE A 9 0.31 4.51 11.38
N LEU A 10 -0.39 3.39 11.15
CA LEU A 10 -0.03 2.07 11.64
C LEU A 10 1.05 1.50 10.70
N GLY A 11 2.29 1.75 11.05
CA GLY A 11 3.46 1.48 10.23
C GLY A 11 4.35 0.35 10.75
N GLY A 12 5.59 0.31 10.25
CA GLY A 12 6.59 -0.70 10.60
C GLY A 12 6.56 -1.95 9.73
N MET A 13 5.70 -1.99 8.69
CA MET A 13 5.46 -3.15 7.83
C MET A 13 5.83 -2.98 6.33
N GLY A 14 6.87 -2.24 5.88
CA GLY A 14 8.09 -1.89 6.55
C GLY A 14 8.24 -0.41 6.97
N PRO A 15 9.36 -0.13 7.63
CA PRO A 15 9.68 1.21 8.10
C PRO A 15 9.86 2.23 6.98
N LEU A 16 10.54 1.86 5.89
CA LEU A 16 10.71 2.74 4.73
C LEU A 16 9.36 3.09 4.08
N ALA A 17 8.46 2.12 3.92
CA ALA A 17 7.12 2.36 3.41
C ALA A 17 6.30 3.30 4.32
N THR A 18 6.55 3.23 5.63
CA THR A 18 5.94 4.15 6.62
C THR A 18 6.45 5.58 6.42
N ALA A 19 7.74 5.75 6.22
CA ALA A 19 8.36 7.05 5.95
C ALA A 19 7.90 7.61 4.59
N ASP A 20 7.85 6.79 3.55
CA ASP A 20 7.35 7.15 2.22
C ASP A 20 5.89 7.64 2.26
N LEU A 21 5.01 6.93 2.98
CA LEU A 21 3.62 7.38 3.15
C LEU A 21 3.55 8.76 3.83
N PHE A 22 4.33 8.99 4.87
CA PHE A 22 4.38 10.30 5.54
C PHE A 22 4.90 11.38 4.60
N GLN A 23 5.94 11.09 3.83
CA GLN A 23 6.46 12.01 2.82
C GLN A 23 5.39 12.33 1.76
N LYS A 24 4.67 11.33 1.25
CA LYS A 24 3.59 11.53 0.27
C LYS A 24 2.47 12.40 0.83
N ILE A 25 2.04 12.18 2.08
CA ILE A 25 1.06 13.04 2.76
C ILE A 25 1.55 14.50 2.76
N THR A 26 2.79 14.72 3.14
CA THR A 26 3.38 16.06 3.20
C THR A 26 3.47 16.72 1.84
N LEU A 27 4.05 16.03 0.85
CA LEU A 27 4.28 16.57 -0.49
C LEU A 27 2.98 16.86 -1.24
N HIS A 28 1.94 16.05 -1.04
CA HIS A 28 0.67 16.18 -1.76
C HIS A 28 -0.41 16.96 -0.99
N THR A 29 -0.11 17.50 0.18
CA THR A 29 -0.99 18.48 0.82
C THR A 29 -0.81 19.85 0.16
N ALA A 30 -1.91 20.50 -0.21
CA ALA A 30 -1.91 21.88 -0.69
C ALA A 30 -1.70 22.83 0.50
N ALA A 31 -0.45 23.04 0.88
CA ALA A 31 -0.03 23.84 2.03
C ALA A 31 0.85 25.01 1.58
N SER A 32 0.68 26.17 2.22
CA SER A 32 1.54 27.36 2.06
C SER A 32 2.45 27.58 3.26
N CYS A 33 2.15 26.93 4.39
CA CYS A 33 2.93 26.95 5.62
C CYS A 33 2.74 25.64 6.40
N ASP A 34 3.56 25.40 7.42
CA ASP A 34 3.52 24.18 8.23
C ASP A 34 2.15 23.92 8.84
N GLN A 35 1.44 24.96 9.24
CA GLN A 35 0.12 24.88 9.87
C GLN A 35 -0.99 24.46 8.90
N ASP A 36 -0.74 24.48 7.60
CA ASP A 36 -1.70 24.02 6.58
C ASP A 36 -1.71 22.49 6.46
N HIS A 37 -0.64 21.81 6.90
CA HIS A 37 -0.57 20.34 6.89
C HIS A 37 -1.50 19.70 7.93
N PRO A 38 -1.97 18.46 7.71
CA PRO A 38 -2.62 17.67 8.76
C PRO A 38 -1.60 17.27 9.83
N ARG A 39 -2.04 17.15 11.07
CA ARG A 39 -1.23 16.51 12.11
C ARG A 39 -1.15 15.01 11.83
N VAL A 40 0.04 14.42 11.98
CA VAL A 40 0.26 12.98 11.76
C VAL A 40 0.94 12.38 12.99
N CYS A 41 0.38 11.27 13.47
CA CYS A 41 0.99 10.40 14.48
C CYS A 41 1.42 9.10 13.81
N ILE A 42 2.62 8.61 14.11
CA ILE A 42 3.18 7.41 13.46
C ILE A 42 3.60 6.42 14.55
N ASP A 43 3.10 5.19 14.47
CA ASP A 43 3.64 4.03 15.20
C ASP A 43 4.34 3.10 14.19
N SER A 44 5.65 3.25 14.05
CA SER A 44 6.47 2.37 13.19
C SER A 44 6.86 1.11 13.98
N ASN A 45 5.89 0.20 14.17
CA ASN A 45 6.03 -1.00 14.98
C ASN A 45 6.65 -2.16 14.18
N THR A 46 7.96 -2.30 14.28
CA THR A 46 8.70 -3.39 13.62
C THR A 46 8.58 -4.76 14.31
N ASN A 47 7.88 -4.83 15.46
CA ASN A 47 7.57 -6.11 16.11
C ASN A 47 6.37 -6.84 15.46
N ILE A 48 5.65 -6.18 14.55
CA ILE A 48 4.58 -6.82 13.77
C ILE A 48 5.20 -7.91 12.89
N SER A 49 4.82 -9.17 13.14
CA SER A 49 5.34 -10.36 12.45
C SER A 49 5.12 -10.28 10.93
N ASP A 50 5.94 -11.01 10.15
CA ASP A 50 5.81 -11.04 8.69
C ASP A 50 4.43 -11.56 8.26
N ARG A 51 3.72 -10.76 7.45
CA ARG A 51 2.33 -11.00 7.03
C ARG A 51 2.23 -12.14 6.02
N THR A 52 3.19 -12.28 5.12
CA THR A 52 3.23 -13.39 4.15
C THR A 52 3.52 -14.70 4.85
N ALA A 53 4.48 -14.72 5.77
CA ALA A 53 4.77 -15.90 6.57
C ALA A 53 3.56 -16.33 7.42
N ALA A 54 2.86 -15.38 8.05
CA ALA A 54 1.65 -15.68 8.83
C ALA A 54 0.53 -16.28 7.96
N LEU A 55 0.32 -15.75 6.75
CA LEU A 55 -0.75 -16.18 5.85
C LEU A 55 -0.48 -17.52 5.17
N LEU A 56 0.77 -17.78 4.76
CA LEU A 56 1.11 -18.89 3.87
C LEU A 56 1.99 -19.98 4.50
N HIS A 57 2.70 -19.67 5.59
CA HIS A 57 3.76 -20.55 6.11
C HIS A 57 3.65 -20.86 7.61
N GLY A 58 2.48 -20.59 8.21
CA GLY A 58 2.28 -20.83 9.65
C GLY A 58 3.15 -19.98 10.57
N GLY A 59 3.57 -18.81 10.10
CA GLY A 59 4.32 -17.82 10.87
C GLY A 59 3.51 -17.21 12.01
N ALA A 60 4.18 -16.44 12.87
CA ALA A 60 3.54 -15.80 14.02
C ALA A 60 2.44 -14.83 13.58
N ASP A 61 1.31 -14.82 14.32
CA ASP A 61 0.16 -13.94 14.04
C ASP A 61 0.53 -12.45 14.23
N PRO A 62 0.38 -11.59 13.21
CA PRO A 62 0.65 -10.17 13.32
C PRO A 62 -0.46 -9.38 14.05
N VAL A 63 -1.66 -9.92 14.15
CA VAL A 63 -2.86 -9.21 14.64
C VAL A 63 -2.67 -8.61 16.04
N PRO A 64 -2.11 -9.32 17.03
CA PRO A 64 -1.96 -8.75 18.38
C PRO A 64 -1.14 -7.44 18.40
N GLU A 65 -0.05 -7.39 17.65
CA GLU A 65 0.80 -6.17 17.57
C GLU A 65 0.16 -5.09 16.70
N MET A 66 -0.55 -5.43 15.63
CA MET A 66 -1.31 -4.47 14.83
C MET A 66 -2.41 -3.80 15.65
N VAL A 67 -3.17 -4.56 16.42
CA VAL A 67 -4.23 -4.05 17.30
C VAL A 67 -3.65 -3.12 18.38
N LYS A 68 -2.54 -3.51 19.03
CA LYS A 68 -1.85 -2.64 20.01
C LYS A 68 -1.43 -1.31 19.39
N SER A 69 -0.88 -1.33 18.18
CA SER A 69 -0.49 -0.11 17.45
C SER A 69 -1.70 0.75 17.12
N ALA A 70 -2.80 0.15 16.64
CA ALA A 70 -4.03 0.88 16.32
C ALA A 70 -4.60 1.59 17.56
N GLN A 71 -4.74 0.85 18.67
CA GLN A 71 -5.24 1.39 19.95
C GLN A 71 -4.32 2.46 20.53
N ARG A 72 -2.99 2.30 20.40
CA ARG A 72 -2.03 3.33 20.81
C ARG A 72 -2.23 4.61 20.02
N LEU A 73 -2.35 4.53 18.69
CA LEU A 73 -2.58 5.69 17.83
C LEU A 73 -3.90 6.40 18.18
N GLU A 74 -4.98 5.66 18.40
CA GLU A 74 -6.25 6.22 18.87
C GLU A 74 -6.08 6.91 20.24
N SER A 75 -5.38 6.29 21.18
CA SER A 75 -5.20 6.83 22.54
C SER A 75 -4.39 8.14 22.58
N ILE A 76 -3.52 8.38 21.60
CA ILE A 76 -2.75 9.63 21.48
C ILE A 76 -3.44 10.67 20.59
N GLY A 77 -4.70 10.43 20.21
CA GLY A 77 -5.57 11.39 19.56
C GLY A 77 -5.58 11.34 18.04
N ALA A 78 -5.31 10.18 17.43
CA ALA A 78 -5.62 9.99 16.01
C ALA A 78 -7.14 9.96 15.80
N ASP A 79 -7.61 10.61 14.74
CA ASP A 79 -9.03 10.66 14.33
C ASP A 79 -9.35 9.69 13.19
N LEU A 80 -8.33 9.18 12.53
CA LEU A 80 -8.42 8.14 11.50
C LEU A 80 -7.10 7.37 11.41
N LEU A 81 -7.16 6.12 10.95
CA LEU A 81 -5.97 5.27 10.75
C LEU A 81 -5.77 4.92 9.29
N ILE A 82 -4.49 4.77 8.93
CA ILE A 82 -4.04 4.25 7.63
C ILE A 82 -2.89 3.26 7.82
N MET A 83 -2.82 2.24 6.94
CA MET A 83 -1.80 1.17 6.97
C MET A 83 -1.07 1.09 5.62
N PRO A 84 0.21 1.47 5.53
CA PRO A 84 0.98 1.32 4.29
C PRO A 84 1.52 -0.12 4.11
N CYS A 85 0.62 -1.07 3.94
CA CYS A 85 0.97 -2.46 3.65
C CYS A 85 -0.21 -3.19 3.00
N ASN A 86 -0.06 -3.59 1.74
CA ASN A 86 -1.13 -4.30 1.02
C ASN A 86 -1.47 -5.64 1.69
N THR A 87 -0.47 -6.47 1.99
CA THR A 87 -0.65 -7.79 2.61
C THR A 87 -1.34 -7.71 3.98
N ALA A 88 -1.07 -6.63 4.75
CA ALA A 88 -1.68 -6.40 6.07
C ALA A 88 -3.19 -6.20 6.00
N HIS A 89 -3.73 -5.81 4.85
CA HIS A 89 -5.18 -5.66 4.67
C HIS A 89 -5.96 -6.98 4.74
N ASN A 90 -5.28 -8.15 4.72
CA ASN A 90 -5.91 -9.42 5.09
C ASN A 90 -6.36 -9.46 6.56
N PHE A 91 -5.80 -8.59 7.40
CA PHE A 91 -6.12 -8.47 8.83
C PHE A 91 -6.91 -7.17 9.13
N TYR A 92 -7.44 -6.52 8.08
CA TYR A 92 -8.13 -5.23 8.17
C TYR A 92 -9.28 -5.25 9.19
N ASP A 93 -10.15 -6.26 9.12
CA ASP A 93 -11.34 -6.34 9.99
C ASP A 93 -10.96 -6.44 11.48
N ALA A 94 -9.89 -7.17 11.80
CA ALA A 94 -9.39 -7.27 13.17
C ALA A 94 -8.87 -5.92 13.69
N VAL A 95 -8.18 -5.16 12.85
CA VAL A 95 -7.69 -3.82 13.20
C VAL A 95 -8.87 -2.84 13.31
N ALA A 96 -9.75 -2.80 12.31
CA ALA A 96 -10.86 -1.85 12.26
C ALA A 96 -11.85 -2.06 13.41
N SER A 97 -12.09 -3.30 13.83
CA SER A 97 -12.96 -3.61 14.97
C SER A 97 -12.33 -3.33 16.33
N SER A 98 -11.02 -3.08 16.40
CA SER A 98 -10.29 -2.84 17.65
C SER A 98 -10.26 -1.37 18.09
N VAL A 99 -10.71 -0.45 17.25
CA VAL A 99 -10.73 0.99 17.47
C VAL A 99 -12.09 1.59 17.12
N SER A 100 -12.40 2.78 17.63
CA SER A 100 -13.65 3.50 17.35
C SER A 100 -13.54 4.47 16.16
N ILE A 101 -12.33 4.79 15.76
CA ILE A 101 -12.03 5.71 14.66
C ILE A 101 -11.96 4.98 13.31
N PRO A 102 -12.28 5.64 12.20
CA PRO A 102 -12.25 5.00 10.88
C PRO A 102 -10.83 4.56 10.49
N VAL A 103 -10.72 3.37 9.91
CA VAL A 103 -9.52 2.86 9.27
C VAL A 103 -9.72 2.91 7.76
N LEU A 104 -8.86 3.62 7.02
CA LEU A 104 -8.98 3.72 5.58
C LEU A 104 -8.44 2.45 4.91
N HIS A 105 -9.22 1.89 3.99
CA HIS A 105 -8.86 0.64 3.31
C HIS A 105 -8.12 0.92 2.00
N MET A 106 -6.79 0.77 1.99
CA MET A 106 -5.92 1.11 0.86
C MET A 106 -6.33 0.45 -0.46
N ILE A 107 -6.65 -0.85 -0.44
CA ILE A 107 -7.02 -1.58 -1.66
C ILE A 107 -8.36 -1.09 -2.22
N ALA A 108 -9.33 -0.77 -1.37
CA ALA A 108 -10.62 -0.21 -1.81
C ALA A 108 -10.43 1.19 -2.41
N ILE A 109 -9.58 2.02 -1.82
CA ILE A 109 -9.22 3.34 -2.35
C ILE A 109 -8.55 3.20 -3.73
N THR A 110 -7.64 2.26 -3.91
CA THR A 110 -6.99 1.97 -5.20
C THR A 110 -8.02 1.55 -6.26
N ARG A 111 -8.94 0.66 -5.90
CA ARG A 111 -10.08 0.27 -6.77
C ARG A 111 -10.87 1.49 -7.23
N ASP A 112 -11.25 2.34 -6.29
CA ASP A 112 -12.10 3.51 -6.58
C ASP A 112 -11.36 4.55 -7.43
N ALA A 113 -10.04 4.70 -7.23
CA ALA A 113 -9.19 5.53 -8.06
C ALA A 113 -9.11 5.00 -9.51
N LEU A 114 -8.95 3.69 -9.71
CA LEU A 114 -8.94 3.07 -11.05
C LEU A 114 -10.30 3.24 -11.75
N LYS A 115 -11.40 3.01 -11.02
CA LYS A 115 -12.75 3.25 -11.56
C LYS A 115 -12.94 4.69 -11.99
N SER A 116 -12.50 5.66 -11.18
CA SER A 116 -12.63 7.09 -11.50
C SER A 116 -11.83 7.50 -12.73
N ARG A 117 -10.72 6.80 -13.01
CA ARG A 117 -9.88 6.97 -14.20
C ARG A 117 -10.43 6.23 -15.42
N GLY A 118 -11.50 5.45 -15.28
CA GLY A 118 -12.14 4.68 -16.36
C GLY A 118 -11.38 3.42 -16.76
N VAL A 119 -10.37 2.99 -15.98
CA VAL A 119 -9.60 1.75 -16.23
C VAL A 119 -10.51 0.53 -16.17
N LYS A 120 -10.36 -0.38 -17.13
CA LYS A 120 -11.14 -1.62 -17.24
C LYS A 120 -10.34 -2.86 -16.89
N CYS A 121 -9.02 -2.83 -17.11
CA CYS A 121 -8.13 -3.94 -16.83
C CYS A 121 -6.83 -3.43 -16.20
N ALA A 122 -6.44 -4.00 -15.06
CA ALA A 122 -5.23 -3.64 -14.35
C ALA A 122 -4.39 -4.87 -14.02
N GLY A 123 -3.06 -4.76 -14.17
CA GLY A 123 -2.10 -5.80 -13.81
C GLY A 123 -1.64 -5.62 -12.36
N LEU A 124 -1.80 -6.62 -11.51
CA LEU A 124 -1.38 -6.57 -10.11
C LEU A 124 0.01 -7.14 -9.96
N LEU A 125 0.95 -6.31 -9.52
CA LEU A 125 2.29 -6.68 -9.08
C LEU A 125 2.31 -6.65 -7.54
N ALA A 126 2.43 -7.81 -6.88
CA ALA A 126 2.35 -7.91 -5.43
C ALA A 126 3.08 -9.13 -4.88
N THR A 127 3.28 -9.17 -3.56
CA THR A 127 3.84 -10.35 -2.90
C THR A 127 2.93 -11.57 -3.00
N ASP A 128 3.50 -12.76 -2.86
CA ASP A 128 2.76 -14.03 -2.83
C ASP A 128 1.61 -13.99 -1.81
N GLY A 129 1.86 -13.45 -0.62
CA GLY A 129 0.82 -13.31 0.41
C GLY A 129 -0.37 -12.46 -0.03
N THR A 130 -0.16 -11.46 -0.87
CA THR A 130 -1.23 -10.62 -1.42
C THR A 130 -1.95 -11.34 -2.57
N VAL A 131 -1.20 -11.97 -3.49
CA VAL A 131 -1.74 -12.64 -4.67
C VAL A 131 -2.52 -13.91 -4.27
N GLN A 132 -1.90 -14.81 -3.48
CA GLN A 132 -2.48 -16.12 -3.13
C GLN A 132 -3.70 -16.00 -2.21
N THR A 133 -3.74 -14.99 -1.35
CA THR A 133 -4.95 -14.75 -0.51
C THR A 133 -6.11 -14.18 -1.29
N GLY A 134 -5.90 -13.67 -2.50
CA GLY A 134 -6.96 -13.10 -3.33
C GLY A 134 -7.61 -11.83 -2.75
N ILE A 135 -6.94 -11.08 -1.89
CA ILE A 135 -7.53 -9.90 -1.25
C ILE A 135 -7.89 -8.81 -2.26
N TYR A 136 -7.09 -8.61 -3.29
CA TYR A 136 -7.41 -7.68 -4.37
C TYR A 136 -8.62 -8.14 -5.15
N GLN A 137 -8.67 -9.42 -5.53
CA GLN A 137 -9.79 -10.00 -6.27
C GLN A 137 -11.11 -9.81 -5.52
N ARG A 138 -11.15 -10.17 -4.21
CA ARG A 138 -12.35 -9.97 -3.38
C ARG A 138 -12.73 -8.49 -3.28
N THR A 139 -11.76 -7.58 -3.08
CA THR A 139 -12.04 -6.15 -2.95
C THR A 139 -12.53 -5.53 -4.26
N PHE A 140 -12.09 -6.06 -5.40
CA PHE A 140 -12.47 -5.57 -6.74
C PHE A 140 -13.74 -6.24 -7.30
N GLU A 141 -14.29 -7.24 -6.62
CA GLU A 141 -15.51 -7.91 -7.07
C GLU A 141 -16.64 -6.92 -7.33
N GLY A 142 -17.30 -7.04 -8.49
CA GLY A 142 -18.38 -6.13 -8.92
C GLY A 142 -17.93 -4.69 -9.26
N SER A 143 -16.64 -4.39 -9.23
CA SER A 143 -16.12 -3.05 -9.54
C SER A 143 -16.18 -2.67 -11.01
N GLY A 144 -16.18 -3.67 -11.91
CA GLY A 144 -16.02 -3.49 -13.35
C GLY A 144 -14.56 -3.27 -13.80
N VAL A 145 -13.60 -3.47 -12.91
CA VAL A 145 -12.16 -3.49 -13.20
C VAL A 145 -11.68 -4.94 -13.14
N GLU A 146 -11.22 -5.48 -14.25
CA GLU A 146 -10.59 -6.80 -14.31
C GLU A 146 -9.16 -6.71 -13.72
N LEU A 147 -8.77 -7.75 -12.98
CA LEU A 147 -7.42 -7.85 -12.42
C LEU A 147 -6.66 -9.01 -13.05
N LEU A 148 -5.53 -8.71 -13.67
CA LEU A 148 -4.55 -9.68 -14.11
C LEU A 148 -3.45 -9.81 -13.05
N THR A 149 -3.01 -11.04 -12.82
CA THR A 149 -1.79 -11.34 -12.04
C THR A 149 -0.79 -12.05 -12.93
N PRO A 150 0.49 -12.13 -12.59
CA PRO A 150 1.41 -13.04 -13.25
C PRO A 150 0.78 -14.44 -13.36
N ASP A 151 0.82 -15.05 -14.53
CA ASP A 151 0.21 -16.35 -14.82
C ASP A 151 1.23 -17.49 -14.88
N ASN A 152 2.49 -17.17 -14.69
CA ASN A 152 3.59 -18.13 -14.61
C ASN A 152 4.45 -17.87 -13.36
N THR A 153 5.20 -18.88 -12.95
CA THR A 153 6.04 -18.86 -11.75
C THR A 153 7.22 -17.91 -11.90
N GLU A 154 7.75 -17.77 -13.10
CA GLU A 154 8.92 -16.96 -13.41
C GLU A 154 8.62 -15.48 -13.18
N ASP A 155 7.52 -14.98 -13.70
CA ASP A 155 7.10 -13.59 -13.53
C ASP A 155 6.79 -13.27 -12.06
N GLN A 156 6.07 -14.16 -11.35
CA GLN A 156 5.78 -13.96 -9.93
C GLN A 156 7.07 -14.01 -9.09
N SER A 157 8.01 -14.90 -9.42
CA SER A 157 9.32 -14.95 -8.77
C SER A 157 10.13 -13.69 -9.01
N ALA A 158 10.06 -13.10 -10.20
CA ALA A 158 10.71 -11.83 -10.50
C ALA A 158 10.12 -10.65 -9.69
N VAL A 159 8.80 -10.66 -9.46
CA VAL A 159 8.16 -9.68 -8.57
C VAL A 159 8.64 -9.85 -7.12
N MET A 160 8.76 -11.08 -6.63
CA MET A 160 9.28 -11.34 -5.28
C MET A 160 10.75 -10.96 -5.15
N ASP A 161 11.56 -11.26 -6.17
CA ASP A 161 12.99 -10.99 -6.20
C ASP A 161 13.29 -9.49 -6.12
N ILE A 162 12.65 -8.67 -6.96
CA ILE A 162 12.85 -7.22 -6.94
C ILE A 162 12.42 -6.58 -5.60
N ILE A 163 11.38 -7.13 -4.94
CA ILE A 163 10.90 -6.66 -3.64
C ILE A 163 11.90 -7.00 -2.54
N TYR A 164 12.36 -8.26 -2.46
CA TYR A 164 13.14 -8.75 -1.32
C TYR A 164 14.65 -8.57 -1.52
N ASN A 165 15.17 -8.99 -2.65
CA ASN A 165 16.60 -8.95 -2.94
C ASN A 165 17.06 -7.63 -3.54
N GLY A 166 16.16 -6.89 -4.20
CA GLY A 166 16.40 -5.53 -4.65
C GLY A 166 16.14 -4.52 -3.53
N VAL A 167 14.90 -4.01 -3.44
CA VAL A 167 14.56 -2.84 -2.62
C VAL A 167 14.74 -3.08 -1.12
N LYS A 168 14.21 -4.18 -0.57
CA LYS A 168 14.34 -4.48 0.88
C LYS A 168 15.78 -4.76 1.30
N ALA A 169 16.58 -5.34 0.42
CA ALA A 169 18.01 -5.55 0.66
C ALA A 169 18.84 -4.27 0.50
N GLY A 170 18.26 -3.20 -0.07
CA GLY A 170 18.96 -1.94 -0.34
C GLY A 170 19.94 -2.03 -1.52
N ASP A 171 19.78 -3.01 -2.40
CA ASP A 171 20.60 -3.17 -3.61
C ASP A 171 20.05 -2.26 -4.74
N LEU A 172 20.69 -1.10 -4.91
CA LEU A 172 20.32 -0.14 -5.95
C LEU A 172 20.75 -0.55 -7.36
N THR A 173 21.54 -1.63 -7.46
CA THR A 173 22.12 -2.14 -8.73
C THR A 173 21.56 -3.50 -9.13
N HIS A 174 20.56 -3.99 -8.40
CA HIS A 174 19.91 -5.27 -8.65
C HIS A 174 19.40 -5.37 -10.10
N ASP A 175 19.55 -6.55 -10.71
CA ASP A 175 19.09 -6.76 -12.09
C ASP A 175 17.56 -6.82 -12.18
N ALA A 176 16.94 -5.79 -12.73
CA ALA A 176 15.51 -5.68 -12.93
C ALA A 176 15.00 -6.30 -14.25
N THR A 177 15.84 -7.00 -15.02
CA THR A 177 15.48 -7.52 -16.35
C THR A 177 14.28 -8.46 -16.31
N ALA A 178 14.26 -9.42 -15.39
CA ALA A 178 13.14 -10.35 -15.24
C ALA A 178 11.86 -9.63 -14.77
N PHE A 179 12.00 -8.64 -13.88
CA PHE A 179 10.85 -7.84 -13.43
C PHE A 179 10.27 -6.98 -14.56
N ARG A 180 11.10 -6.41 -15.43
CA ARG A 180 10.64 -5.71 -16.66
C ARG A 180 9.80 -6.63 -17.54
N ALA A 181 10.28 -7.84 -17.78
CA ALA A 181 9.54 -8.84 -18.56
C ALA A 181 8.17 -9.14 -17.91
N ALA A 182 8.09 -9.33 -16.61
CA ALA A 182 6.83 -9.54 -15.90
C ALA A 182 5.84 -8.36 -16.07
N CYS A 183 6.34 -7.11 -16.02
CA CYS A 183 5.52 -5.92 -16.30
C CYS A 183 4.98 -5.95 -17.74
N GLU A 184 5.86 -6.22 -18.71
CA GLU A 184 5.52 -6.26 -20.15
C GLU A 184 4.52 -7.38 -20.49
N HIS A 185 4.65 -8.55 -19.84
CA HIS A 185 3.70 -9.66 -20.01
C HIS A 185 2.29 -9.27 -19.54
N LEU A 186 2.16 -8.59 -18.39
CA LEU A 186 0.86 -8.12 -17.92
C LEU A 186 0.25 -7.09 -18.88
N LEU A 187 1.04 -6.13 -19.37
CA LEU A 187 0.58 -5.13 -20.35
C LEU A 187 0.20 -5.78 -21.68
N ALA A 188 0.98 -6.73 -22.17
CA ALA A 188 0.69 -7.48 -23.41
C ALA A 188 -0.62 -8.31 -23.29
N ARG A 189 -1.00 -8.75 -22.09
CA ARG A 189 -2.27 -9.44 -21.82
C ARG A 189 -3.46 -8.49 -21.67
N GLY A 190 -3.26 -7.18 -21.83
CA GLY A 190 -4.33 -6.20 -21.85
C GLY A 190 -4.47 -5.34 -20.60
N ALA A 191 -3.53 -5.43 -19.64
CA ALA A 191 -3.51 -4.48 -18.55
C ALA A 191 -3.24 -3.05 -19.08
N GLU A 192 -4.11 -2.11 -18.75
CA GLU A 192 -3.96 -0.70 -19.10
C GLU A 192 -3.01 0.03 -18.15
N VAL A 193 -2.86 -0.50 -16.93
CA VAL A 193 -2.06 0.07 -15.85
C VAL A 193 -1.60 -1.03 -14.90
N LEU A 194 -0.41 -0.86 -14.28
CA LEU A 194 0.13 -1.77 -13.29
C LEU A 194 -0.17 -1.25 -11.87
N ILE A 195 -0.80 -2.06 -11.04
CA ILE A 195 -0.97 -1.76 -9.61
C ILE A 195 0.32 -2.15 -8.90
N LEU A 196 0.97 -1.18 -8.26
CA LEU A 196 2.16 -1.39 -7.44
C LEU A 196 1.75 -1.92 -6.06
N GLY A 197 1.25 -3.17 -6.03
CA GLY A 197 0.61 -3.83 -4.89
C GLY A 197 1.56 -4.29 -3.77
N CYS A 198 2.78 -3.81 -3.77
CA CYS A 198 3.71 -3.84 -2.65
C CYS A 198 4.34 -2.45 -2.49
N THR A 199 4.52 -2.01 -1.25
CA THR A 199 5.03 -0.67 -0.93
C THR A 199 6.50 -0.46 -1.30
N GLU A 200 7.21 -1.51 -1.64
CA GLU A 200 8.56 -1.48 -2.20
C GLU A 200 8.57 -1.25 -3.72
N LEU A 201 7.44 -1.43 -4.41
CA LEU A 201 7.40 -1.28 -5.88
C LEU A 201 7.48 0.18 -6.36
N PRO A 202 6.81 1.18 -5.74
CA PRO A 202 7.03 2.56 -6.14
C PRO A 202 8.50 2.98 -6.09
N PRO A 203 9.27 2.74 -5.00
CA PRO A 203 10.72 2.95 -5.01
C PRO A 203 11.46 2.14 -6.08
N ALA A 204 11.05 0.89 -6.36
CA ALA A 204 11.67 0.09 -7.42
C ALA A 204 11.53 0.75 -8.79
N PHE A 205 10.36 1.31 -9.09
CA PHE A 205 10.12 2.02 -10.34
C PHE A 205 11.07 3.21 -10.51
N ASP A 206 11.32 3.96 -9.45
CA ASP A 206 12.27 5.08 -9.46
C ASP A 206 13.73 4.61 -9.56
N ILE A 207 14.15 3.67 -8.70
CA ILE A 207 15.53 3.17 -8.59
C ILE A 207 15.98 2.51 -9.91
N TYR A 208 15.14 1.66 -10.47
CA TYR A 208 15.48 0.88 -11.67
C TYR A 208 14.98 1.52 -12.96
N HIS A 209 14.50 2.78 -12.92
CA HIS A 209 14.02 3.54 -14.07
C HIS A 209 12.98 2.79 -14.91
N LEU A 210 11.89 2.37 -14.26
CA LEU A 210 10.78 1.66 -14.88
C LEU A 210 9.70 2.66 -15.30
N ASP A 211 9.51 2.81 -16.60
CA ASP A 211 8.54 3.76 -17.18
C ASP A 211 7.35 3.00 -17.78
N TYR A 212 6.50 2.47 -16.90
CA TYR A 212 5.24 1.81 -17.28
C TYR A 212 4.06 2.55 -16.68
N PRO A 213 2.88 2.56 -17.35
CA PRO A 213 1.65 3.07 -16.75
C PRO A 213 1.38 2.36 -15.41
N ASN A 214 1.27 3.12 -14.32
CA ASN A 214 1.12 2.54 -13.00
C ASN A 214 0.17 3.32 -12.10
N ILE A 215 -0.30 2.67 -11.04
CA ILE A 215 -0.96 3.28 -9.90
C ILE A 215 -0.25 2.83 -8.62
N ASP A 216 0.07 3.79 -7.78
CA ASP A 216 0.68 3.57 -6.47
C ASP A 216 -0.40 3.59 -5.37
N PRO A 217 -0.76 2.44 -4.77
CA PRO A 217 -1.73 2.38 -3.68
C PRO A 217 -1.35 3.23 -2.47
N THR A 218 -0.05 3.43 -2.21
CA THR A 218 0.43 4.25 -1.09
C THR A 218 0.15 5.73 -1.35
N LEU A 219 0.34 6.18 -2.59
CA LEU A 219 -0.02 7.54 -2.99
C LEU A 219 -1.54 7.78 -2.91
N GLU A 220 -2.34 6.85 -3.43
CA GLU A 220 -3.80 6.97 -3.36
C GLU A 220 -4.29 7.02 -1.90
N LEU A 221 -3.69 6.21 -1.02
CA LEU A 221 -3.96 6.23 0.42
C LEU A 221 -3.58 7.58 1.05
N ALA A 222 -2.42 8.14 0.70
CA ALA A 222 -1.98 9.45 1.17
C ALA A 222 -2.97 10.55 0.78
N LEU A 223 -3.37 10.59 -0.50
CA LEU A 223 -4.35 11.55 -1.02
C LEU A 223 -5.72 11.42 -0.33
N ALA A 224 -6.17 10.19 -0.11
CA ALA A 224 -7.42 9.94 0.61
C ALA A 224 -7.34 10.37 2.08
N ALA A 225 -6.22 10.11 2.76
CA ALA A 225 -5.99 10.51 4.14
C ALA A 225 -5.96 12.04 4.29
N VAL A 226 -5.28 12.75 3.39
CA VAL A 226 -5.24 14.24 3.36
C VAL A 226 -6.67 14.80 3.24
N ARG A 227 -7.46 14.27 2.31
CA ARG A 227 -8.87 14.68 2.14
C ARG A 227 -9.73 14.35 3.36
N ALA A 228 -9.58 13.14 3.93
CA ALA A 228 -10.31 12.71 5.12
C ALA A 228 -9.95 13.52 6.36
N ALA A 229 -8.72 14.05 6.42
CA ALA A 229 -8.28 14.98 7.47
C ALA A 229 -8.80 16.43 7.29
N GLY A 230 -9.57 16.70 6.23
CA GLY A 230 -10.10 18.03 5.95
C GLY A 230 -9.11 18.98 5.28
N CYS A 231 -8.02 18.46 4.73
CA CYS A 231 -7.04 19.20 3.95
C CYS A 231 -7.29 19.06 2.45
N LYS A 232 -6.80 20.02 1.66
CA LYS A 232 -6.82 19.93 0.19
C LYS A 232 -5.57 19.23 -0.32
N THR A 233 -5.73 18.45 -1.38
CA THR A 233 -4.61 17.88 -2.13
C THR A 233 -4.18 18.84 -3.25
N LYS A 234 -2.88 18.79 -3.60
CA LYS A 234 -2.35 19.48 -4.79
C LYS A 234 -2.92 18.88 -6.05
#